data_813f7805f46384d0db46329f73273041
#
_entry.id   813f7805f46384d0db46329f73273041
#
_cell.length_a   1.000
_cell.length_b   1.000
_cell.length_c   1.000
_cell.angle_alpha   90.00
_cell.angle_beta   90.00
_cell.angle_gamma   90.00
#
_symmetry.space_group_name_H-M   'P 1'
#
loop_
_entity.id
_entity.type
_entity.pdbx_description
1 polymer ?
#
loop_
_entity_poly.entity_id
_entity_poly.type
_entity_poly.pdbx_seq_one_letter_code
_entity_poly.pdbx_strand_id
1 'polypeptide(L)'
;MYRNVTPDFVQVFRYEGARGETPAQLAEMLNRGEVLISDNLFMYDNVKGVDIVGEGLYLDGDTTRTYRIGAALNEVQYNDYGGWGDDLTLVVSRDVIDYGQEYCVRVKEGYTKDFIKNFMDDADRLYRVGNFYITDVKSFDQIRDNYQRSYTNQIRNFCVGMGFLLLNIFLGLLGTFWFRTQQRVSEIAIRMVNGATRSSIFGRLIGEGLLILTVVTVVAIGFDILISYLELNQWLNGNKYLSWGRTSLCVLISYVLMAIMISVGIAFPAYRAMHIQPTEALHDE
;
A
#
# COMPACT_ATOMS: atom_id res chain seq x y z
N MET A 1 -18.05 7.89 -9.36
CA MET A 1 -17.66 7.57 -10.77
C MET A 1 -18.67 6.58 -11.32
N TYR A 2 -19.10 6.69 -12.59
CA TYR A 2 -19.97 5.69 -13.21
C TYR A 2 -19.37 5.16 -14.51
N ARG A 3 -19.76 3.95 -14.88
CA ARG A 3 -19.34 3.27 -16.10
C ARG A 3 -20.55 2.91 -16.94
N ASN A 4 -20.50 3.24 -18.21
CA ASN A 4 -21.43 2.74 -19.19
C ASN A 4 -20.92 1.40 -19.72
N VAL A 5 -21.73 0.37 -19.59
CA VAL A 5 -21.33 -1.00 -19.96
C VAL A 5 -22.45 -1.69 -20.72
N THR A 6 -22.10 -2.72 -21.49
CA THR A 6 -23.10 -3.70 -21.98
C THR A 6 -23.47 -4.64 -20.84
N PRO A 7 -24.68 -5.26 -20.87
CA PRO A 7 -25.10 -6.21 -19.84
C PRO A 7 -24.14 -7.38 -19.64
N ASP A 8 -23.43 -7.81 -20.70
CA ASP A 8 -22.46 -8.90 -20.62
C ASP A 8 -21.23 -8.56 -19.78
N PHE A 9 -20.98 -7.27 -19.52
CA PHE A 9 -19.85 -6.81 -18.73
C PHE A 9 -19.76 -7.51 -17.36
N VAL A 10 -20.88 -7.59 -16.64
CA VAL A 10 -20.91 -8.22 -15.31
C VAL A 10 -20.64 -9.72 -15.38
N GLN A 11 -20.92 -10.37 -16.51
CA GLN A 11 -20.59 -11.79 -16.73
C GLN A 11 -19.11 -11.97 -17.07
N VAL A 12 -18.54 -11.10 -17.93
CA VAL A 12 -17.12 -11.12 -18.30
C VAL A 12 -16.24 -10.95 -17.06
N PHE A 13 -16.60 -10.02 -16.18
CA PHE A 13 -15.86 -9.72 -14.96
C PHE A 13 -16.28 -10.57 -13.74
N ARG A 14 -17.35 -11.37 -13.86
CA ARG A 14 -17.91 -12.21 -12.79
C ARG A 14 -18.26 -11.40 -11.54
N TYR A 15 -18.93 -10.27 -11.72
CA TYR A 15 -19.43 -9.52 -10.58
C TYR A 15 -20.48 -10.31 -9.82
N GLU A 16 -20.47 -10.15 -8.50
CA GLU A 16 -21.42 -10.74 -7.58
C GLU A 16 -22.13 -9.63 -6.82
N GLY A 17 -23.42 -9.79 -6.61
CA GLY A 17 -24.22 -8.87 -5.81
C GLY A 17 -24.01 -9.09 -4.31
N ALA A 18 -24.17 -8.04 -3.52
CA ALA A 18 -24.01 -8.07 -2.07
C ALA A 18 -25.02 -8.98 -1.34
N ARG A 19 -26.15 -9.27 -2.01
CA ARG A 19 -27.17 -10.24 -1.54
C ARG A 19 -27.01 -11.63 -2.16
N GLY A 20 -25.94 -11.87 -2.93
CA GLY A 20 -25.64 -13.14 -3.58
C GLY A 20 -26.24 -13.25 -4.99
N GLU A 21 -26.60 -12.14 -5.62
CA GLU A 21 -27.06 -12.14 -7.00
C GLU A 21 -25.94 -12.61 -7.94
N THR A 22 -26.31 -13.51 -8.84
CA THR A 22 -25.38 -14.07 -9.84
C THR A 22 -25.10 -13.08 -10.97
N PRO A 23 -23.96 -13.21 -11.69
CA PRO A 23 -23.67 -12.36 -12.86
C PRO A 23 -24.77 -12.35 -13.91
N ALA A 24 -25.47 -13.46 -14.10
CA ALA A 24 -26.59 -13.56 -15.04
C ALA A 24 -27.82 -12.73 -14.59
N GLN A 25 -28.14 -12.75 -13.31
CA GLN A 25 -29.22 -11.93 -12.74
C GLN A 25 -28.88 -10.44 -12.83
N LEU A 26 -27.62 -10.07 -12.53
CA LEU A 26 -27.15 -8.68 -12.66
C LEU A 26 -27.22 -8.19 -14.11
N ALA A 27 -26.85 -9.02 -15.08
CA ALA A 27 -26.98 -8.70 -16.50
C ALA A 27 -28.44 -8.48 -16.90
N GLU A 28 -29.37 -9.27 -16.37
CA GLU A 28 -30.81 -9.11 -16.64
C GLU A 28 -31.35 -7.80 -16.06
N MET A 29 -30.91 -7.38 -14.87
CA MET A 29 -31.24 -6.07 -14.27
C MET A 29 -30.77 -4.92 -15.15
N LEU A 30 -29.53 -4.98 -15.64
CA LEU A 30 -28.99 -4.00 -16.59
C LEU A 30 -29.81 -3.96 -17.88
N ASN A 31 -30.25 -5.12 -18.43
CA ASN A 31 -31.11 -5.18 -19.60
C ASN A 31 -32.48 -4.52 -19.38
N ARG A 32 -32.99 -4.50 -18.14
CA ARG A 32 -34.24 -3.80 -17.78
C ARG A 32 -34.03 -2.29 -17.61
N GLY A 33 -32.79 -1.79 -17.75
CA GLY A 33 -32.43 -0.40 -17.55
C GLY A 33 -32.26 -0.01 -16.08
N GLU A 34 -32.16 -0.99 -15.18
CA GLU A 34 -31.78 -0.77 -13.79
C GLU A 34 -30.27 -0.50 -13.69
N VAL A 35 -29.84 0.19 -12.63
CA VAL A 35 -28.43 0.47 -12.38
C VAL A 35 -27.91 -0.40 -11.25
N LEU A 36 -26.63 -0.73 -11.31
CA LEU A 36 -25.94 -1.46 -10.25
C LEU A 36 -25.00 -0.49 -9.55
N ILE A 37 -24.99 -0.52 -8.22
CA ILE A 37 -24.13 0.33 -7.40
C ILE A 37 -23.18 -0.51 -6.57
N SER A 38 -21.99 -0.01 -6.25
CA SER A 38 -21.13 -0.64 -5.24
C SER A 38 -21.72 -0.45 -3.86
N ASP A 39 -21.61 -1.46 -2.98
CA ASP A 39 -22.15 -1.39 -1.60
C ASP A 39 -21.55 -0.23 -0.80
N ASN A 40 -20.34 0.20 -1.15
CA ASN A 40 -19.64 1.32 -0.51
C ASN A 40 -19.88 2.69 -1.18
N LEU A 41 -20.78 2.81 -2.16
CA LEU A 41 -20.98 4.05 -2.93
C LEU A 41 -21.34 5.25 -2.04
N PHE A 42 -22.14 5.04 -1.00
CA PHE A 42 -22.58 6.09 -0.06
C PHE A 42 -22.01 5.91 1.35
N MET A 43 -20.82 5.28 1.44
CA MET A 43 -20.18 5.01 2.74
C MET A 43 -19.92 6.28 3.58
N TYR A 44 -19.74 7.44 2.94
CA TYR A 44 -19.52 8.72 3.61
C TYR A 44 -20.79 9.25 4.29
N ASP A 45 -21.95 8.84 3.79
CA ASP A 45 -23.26 9.17 4.38
C ASP A 45 -23.73 8.09 5.36
N ASN A 46 -22.87 7.12 5.68
CA ASN A 46 -23.17 5.94 6.50
C ASN A 46 -24.35 5.09 5.96
N VAL A 47 -24.54 5.11 4.64
CA VAL A 47 -25.56 4.32 3.94
C VAL A 47 -24.87 3.21 3.16
N LYS A 48 -25.34 1.98 3.33
CA LYS A 48 -24.91 0.84 2.52
C LYS A 48 -25.72 0.77 1.24
N GLY A 49 -25.04 0.47 0.12
CA GLY A 49 -25.71 0.32 -1.16
C GLY A 49 -26.83 -0.73 -1.14
N VAL A 50 -26.65 -1.79 -0.35
CA VAL A 50 -27.65 -2.86 -0.20
C VAL A 50 -28.95 -2.36 0.44
N ASP A 51 -28.92 -1.32 1.29
CA ASP A 51 -30.11 -0.80 1.99
C ASP A 51 -31.01 0.06 1.07
N ILE A 52 -30.45 0.60 0.00
CA ILE A 52 -31.15 1.47 -0.97
C ILE A 52 -31.50 0.79 -2.29
N VAL A 53 -31.36 -0.54 -2.38
CA VAL A 53 -31.80 -1.29 -3.54
C VAL A 53 -33.32 -1.14 -3.74
N GLY A 54 -33.69 -0.74 -4.96
CA GLY A 54 -35.09 -0.44 -5.33
C GLY A 54 -35.42 1.05 -5.36
N GLU A 55 -34.58 1.90 -4.75
CA GLU A 55 -34.72 3.35 -4.78
C GLU A 55 -34.35 3.96 -6.14
N GLY A 56 -34.74 5.21 -6.36
CA GLY A 56 -34.43 5.96 -7.58
C GLY A 56 -33.19 6.83 -7.42
N LEU A 57 -32.37 6.85 -8.47
CA LEU A 57 -31.12 7.62 -8.52
C LEU A 57 -31.09 8.56 -9.73
N TYR A 58 -30.62 9.76 -9.57
CA TYR A 58 -30.33 10.71 -10.64
C TYR A 58 -28.84 10.66 -11.01
N LEU A 59 -28.52 10.67 -12.28
CA LEU A 59 -27.14 10.66 -12.79
C LEU A 59 -26.78 12.03 -13.36
N ASP A 60 -25.55 12.48 -13.14
CA ASP A 60 -24.99 13.72 -13.69
C ASP A 60 -25.82 14.99 -13.40
N GLY A 61 -26.64 14.99 -12.37
CA GLY A 61 -27.54 16.10 -12.07
C GLY A 61 -28.75 16.21 -13.01
N ASP A 62 -28.94 15.24 -13.91
CA ASP A 62 -30.13 15.16 -14.75
C ASP A 62 -31.31 14.62 -13.93
N THR A 63 -32.16 15.53 -13.50
CA THR A 63 -33.38 15.20 -12.73
C THR A 63 -34.56 14.78 -13.61
N THR A 64 -34.39 14.81 -14.93
CA THR A 64 -35.46 14.42 -15.88
C THR A 64 -35.62 12.91 -15.98
N ARG A 65 -34.57 12.14 -15.68
CA ARG A 65 -34.57 10.69 -15.73
C ARG A 65 -34.16 10.08 -14.42
N THR A 66 -35.03 9.27 -13.85
CA THR A 66 -34.74 8.47 -12.64
C THR A 66 -34.32 7.08 -13.04
N TYR A 67 -33.21 6.61 -12.50
CA TYR A 67 -32.74 5.24 -12.65
C TYR A 67 -33.05 4.46 -11.39
N ARG A 68 -33.63 3.27 -11.55
CA ARG A 68 -33.88 2.38 -10.41
C ARG A 68 -32.63 1.58 -10.07
N ILE A 69 -32.29 1.50 -8.79
CA ILE A 69 -31.20 0.66 -8.30
C ILE A 69 -31.67 -0.79 -8.26
N GLY A 70 -31.11 -1.64 -9.13
CA GLY A 70 -31.46 -3.06 -9.23
C GLY A 70 -30.78 -3.92 -8.18
N ALA A 71 -29.48 -3.72 -7.97
CA ALA A 71 -28.71 -4.44 -6.96
C ALA A 71 -27.51 -3.60 -6.47
N ALA A 72 -27.02 -3.95 -5.28
CA ALA A 72 -25.72 -3.54 -4.79
C ALA A 72 -24.69 -4.62 -5.13
N LEU A 73 -23.57 -4.23 -5.71
CA LEU A 73 -22.40 -5.10 -5.94
C LEU A 73 -21.58 -5.17 -4.67
N ASN A 74 -20.87 -6.26 -4.47
CA ASN A 74 -19.78 -6.29 -3.47
C ASN A 74 -18.85 -5.09 -3.69
N GLU A 75 -18.06 -4.70 -2.68
CA GLU A 75 -17.12 -3.58 -2.82
C GLU A 75 -16.32 -3.72 -4.10
N VAL A 76 -16.45 -2.73 -4.99
CA VAL A 76 -15.75 -2.70 -6.27
C VAL A 76 -14.63 -1.69 -6.18
N GLN A 77 -13.40 -2.16 -6.30
CA GLN A 77 -12.23 -1.30 -6.40
C GLN A 77 -11.91 -0.99 -7.86
N TYR A 78 -11.72 0.29 -8.16
CA TYR A 78 -11.30 0.72 -9.48
C TYR A 78 -9.83 0.41 -9.74
N ASN A 79 -8.98 0.58 -8.72
CA ASN A 79 -7.56 0.30 -8.78
C ASN A 79 -7.01 -0.09 -7.39
N ASP A 80 -5.80 -0.65 -7.34
CA ASP A 80 -5.16 -1.11 -6.08
C ASP A 80 -4.61 0.03 -5.22
N TYR A 81 -4.46 1.23 -5.77
CA TYR A 81 -3.90 2.41 -5.12
C TYR A 81 -4.89 3.57 -5.10
N GLY A 82 -6.18 3.27 -5.28
CA GLY A 82 -7.26 4.24 -5.35
C GLY A 82 -7.27 5.15 -4.13
N GLY A 83 -7.31 6.43 -4.44
CA GLY A 83 -7.58 7.47 -3.46
C GLY A 83 -9.08 7.65 -3.26
N TRP A 84 -9.44 8.72 -2.63
CA TRP A 84 -10.81 9.15 -2.41
C TRP A 84 -11.66 9.11 -3.70
N GLY A 85 -12.70 8.30 -3.71
CA GLY A 85 -13.67 8.19 -4.78
C GLY A 85 -13.35 7.16 -5.87
N ASP A 86 -12.15 6.59 -5.90
CA ASP A 86 -11.79 5.60 -6.91
C ASP A 86 -12.41 4.22 -6.65
N ASP A 87 -12.82 3.97 -5.42
CA ASP A 87 -13.44 2.71 -5.00
C ASP A 87 -14.96 2.68 -5.21
N LEU A 88 -15.55 3.85 -5.52
CA LEU A 88 -16.99 4.00 -5.67
C LEU A 88 -17.39 3.80 -7.14
N THR A 89 -18.16 2.80 -7.41
CA THR A 89 -18.55 2.44 -8.78
C THR A 89 -20.06 2.33 -8.94
N LEU A 90 -20.56 3.02 -9.95
CA LEU A 90 -21.92 2.88 -10.47
C LEU A 90 -21.83 2.30 -11.88
N VAL A 91 -22.60 1.24 -12.14
CA VAL A 91 -22.65 0.56 -13.43
C VAL A 91 -24.01 0.80 -14.08
N VAL A 92 -24.00 1.35 -15.28
CA VAL A 92 -25.20 1.69 -16.04
C VAL A 92 -25.13 1.03 -17.41
N SER A 93 -26.21 0.36 -17.82
CA SER A 93 -26.33 -0.12 -19.20
C SER A 93 -26.75 1.04 -20.11
N ARG A 94 -25.96 1.32 -21.13
CA ARG A 94 -26.30 2.26 -22.21
C ARG A 94 -25.92 1.66 -23.56
N ASP A 95 -26.82 1.77 -24.50
CA ASP A 95 -26.63 1.36 -25.91
C ASP A 95 -25.88 2.44 -26.74
N VAL A 96 -25.23 3.40 -26.08
CA VAL A 96 -24.56 4.49 -26.77
C VAL A 96 -23.16 4.07 -27.18
N ILE A 97 -22.92 4.03 -28.47
CA ILE A 97 -21.58 3.94 -29.05
C ILE A 97 -20.96 5.34 -28.91
N ASP A 98 -20.04 5.49 -27.97
CA ASP A 98 -19.28 6.72 -27.78
C ASP A 98 -17.81 6.49 -28.17
N TYR A 99 -17.07 7.59 -28.39
CA TYR A 99 -15.63 7.53 -28.66
C TYR A 99 -14.92 7.02 -27.39
N GLY A 100 -14.02 6.04 -27.57
CA GLY A 100 -13.22 5.50 -26.46
C GLY A 100 -13.80 4.22 -25.83
N GLN A 101 -14.55 3.43 -26.59
CA GLN A 101 -15.03 2.14 -26.10
C GLN A 101 -13.89 1.14 -25.89
N GLU A 102 -13.98 0.41 -24.79
CA GLU A 102 -13.11 -0.71 -24.47
C GLU A 102 -13.85 -2.03 -24.73
N TYR A 103 -13.24 -2.91 -25.50
CA TYR A 103 -13.76 -4.25 -25.75
C TYR A 103 -13.01 -5.24 -24.88
N CYS A 104 -13.72 -5.88 -23.95
CA CYS A 104 -13.14 -6.82 -23.00
C CYS A 104 -13.56 -8.25 -23.36
N VAL A 105 -12.59 -9.16 -23.40
CA VAL A 105 -12.82 -10.57 -23.72
C VAL A 105 -12.25 -11.44 -22.60
N ARG A 106 -13.05 -12.39 -22.11
CA ARG A 106 -12.58 -13.42 -21.20
C ARG A 106 -12.15 -14.66 -21.97
N VAL A 107 -10.90 -15.03 -21.80
CA VAL A 107 -10.32 -16.23 -22.41
C VAL A 107 -10.57 -17.45 -21.52
N LYS A 108 -10.81 -18.62 -22.11
CA LYS A 108 -10.94 -19.89 -21.38
C LYS A 108 -9.62 -20.24 -20.68
N GLU A 109 -9.73 -20.88 -19.52
CA GLU A 109 -8.56 -21.36 -18.78
C GLU A 109 -7.72 -22.29 -19.65
N GLY A 110 -6.39 -22.11 -19.61
CA GLY A 110 -5.42 -22.87 -20.42
C GLY A 110 -4.93 -22.22 -21.71
N TYR A 111 -5.60 -21.16 -22.20
CA TYR A 111 -5.23 -20.47 -23.46
C TYR A 111 -4.46 -19.15 -23.26
N THR A 112 -4.08 -18.82 -22.04
CA THR A 112 -3.63 -17.47 -21.66
C THR A 112 -2.29 -17.04 -22.26
N LYS A 113 -1.32 -17.94 -22.42
CA LYS A 113 0.04 -17.53 -22.81
C LYS A 113 0.20 -17.17 -24.29
N ASP A 114 -0.46 -17.90 -25.15
CA ASP A 114 -0.31 -17.73 -26.61
C ASP A 114 -1.53 -17.06 -27.26
N PHE A 115 -2.60 -16.79 -26.47
CA PHE A 115 -3.83 -16.23 -27.00
C PHE A 115 -3.61 -14.90 -27.72
N ILE A 116 -2.93 -13.96 -27.08
CA ILE A 116 -2.73 -12.61 -27.64
C ILE A 116 -1.94 -12.71 -28.94
N LYS A 117 -0.88 -13.53 -28.98
CA LYS A 117 -0.07 -13.71 -30.17
C LYS A 117 -0.90 -14.32 -31.31
N ASN A 118 -1.58 -15.43 -31.06
CA ASN A 118 -2.39 -16.11 -32.08
C ASN A 118 -3.54 -15.22 -32.56
N PHE A 119 -4.14 -14.46 -31.64
CA PHE A 119 -5.22 -13.53 -31.98
C PHE A 119 -4.70 -12.38 -32.85
N MET A 120 -3.55 -11.82 -32.55
CA MET A 120 -2.93 -10.75 -33.35
C MET A 120 -2.45 -11.25 -34.72
N ASP A 121 -1.93 -12.47 -34.82
CA ASP A 121 -1.54 -13.09 -36.09
C ASP A 121 -2.71 -13.26 -37.04
N ASP A 122 -3.92 -13.50 -36.49
CA ASP A 122 -5.17 -13.64 -37.25
C ASP A 122 -5.94 -12.31 -37.41
N ALA A 123 -5.59 -11.27 -36.66
CA ALA A 123 -6.38 -10.03 -36.55
C ALA A 123 -6.58 -9.34 -37.90
N ASP A 124 -5.52 -9.17 -38.67
CA ASP A 124 -5.59 -8.51 -39.98
C ASP A 124 -6.44 -9.29 -40.99
N ARG A 125 -6.47 -10.61 -40.86
CA ARG A 125 -7.21 -11.48 -41.80
C ARG A 125 -8.69 -11.58 -41.44
N LEU A 126 -9.01 -11.69 -40.14
CA LEU A 126 -10.36 -12.01 -39.68
C LEU A 126 -11.16 -10.78 -39.20
N TYR A 127 -10.49 -9.78 -38.68
CA TYR A 127 -11.16 -8.66 -38.01
C TYR A 127 -10.93 -7.30 -38.67
N ARG A 128 -10.36 -7.29 -39.87
CA ARG A 128 -10.21 -6.07 -40.65
C ARG A 128 -11.47 -5.74 -41.45
N VAL A 129 -12.07 -4.59 -41.21
CA VAL A 129 -13.23 -4.11 -41.94
C VAL A 129 -12.96 -2.71 -42.49
N GLY A 130 -12.64 -2.62 -43.77
CA GLY A 130 -12.23 -1.36 -44.39
C GLY A 130 -10.95 -0.78 -43.76
N ASN A 131 -11.07 0.42 -43.20
CA ASN A 131 -9.97 1.09 -42.49
C ASN A 131 -9.93 0.79 -40.99
N PHE A 132 -10.86 -0.02 -40.49
CA PHE A 132 -10.85 -0.46 -39.10
C PHE A 132 -10.04 -1.75 -38.98
N TYR A 133 -9.10 -1.75 -38.08
CA TYR A 133 -8.24 -2.90 -37.77
C TYR A 133 -7.83 -2.86 -36.29
N ILE A 134 -7.51 -4.02 -35.73
CA ILE A 134 -7.06 -4.14 -34.37
C ILE A 134 -5.57 -3.82 -34.32
N THR A 135 -5.21 -2.75 -33.60
CA THR A 135 -3.82 -2.30 -33.47
C THR A 135 -3.10 -3.02 -32.35
N ASP A 136 -3.78 -3.33 -31.26
CA ASP A 136 -3.17 -3.93 -30.07
C ASP A 136 -4.19 -4.62 -29.19
N VAL A 137 -3.76 -5.68 -28.52
CA VAL A 137 -4.53 -6.40 -27.51
C VAL A 137 -3.68 -6.54 -26.25
N LYS A 138 -4.18 -6.06 -25.13
CA LYS A 138 -3.46 -6.09 -23.85
C LYS A 138 -4.16 -7.00 -22.87
N SER A 139 -3.40 -7.77 -22.12
CA SER A 139 -3.95 -8.43 -20.93
C SER A 139 -4.24 -7.40 -19.82
N PHE A 140 -5.22 -7.71 -18.97
CA PHE A 140 -5.49 -6.87 -17.78
C PHE A 140 -4.27 -6.76 -16.86
N ASP A 141 -3.44 -7.81 -16.77
CA ASP A 141 -2.19 -7.76 -16.00
C ASP A 141 -1.22 -6.70 -16.57
N GLN A 142 -1.08 -6.63 -17.91
CA GLN A 142 -0.25 -5.58 -18.52
C GLN A 142 -0.80 -4.18 -18.33
N ILE A 143 -2.14 -4.02 -18.41
CA ILE A 143 -2.80 -2.73 -18.16
C ILE A 143 -2.59 -2.32 -16.70
N ARG A 144 -2.79 -3.25 -15.77
CA ARG A 144 -2.57 -3.06 -14.35
C ARG A 144 -1.12 -2.67 -14.05
N ASP A 145 -0.15 -3.43 -14.56
CA ASP A 145 1.28 -3.15 -14.37
C ASP A 145 1.66 -1.76 -14.90
N ASN A 146 1.15 -1.37 -16.07
CA ASN A 146 1.40 -0.06 -16.63
C ASN A 146 0.78 1.06 -15.78
N TYR A 147 -0.44 0.87 -15.31
CA TYR A 147 -1.14 1.82 -14.45
C TYR A 147 -0.42 1.98 -13.10
N GLN A 148 -0.02 0.87 -12.49
CA GLN A 148 0.65 0.84 -11.20
C GLN A 148 2.13 1.26 -11.26
N ARG A 149 2.71 1.31 -12.46
CA ARG A 149 4.14 1.59 -12.65
C ARG A 149 4.59 2.91 -12.01
N SER A 150 3.75 3.94 -12.09
CA SER A 150 4.03 5.24 -11.46
C SER A 150 4.11 5.12 -9.94
N TYR A 151 3.13 4.46 -9.33
CA TYR A 151 3.08 4.24 -7.88
C TYR A 151 4.24 3.35 -7.40
N THR A 152 4.51 2.28 -8.12
CA THR A 152 5.64 1.38 -7.81
C THR A 152 6.98 2.11 -7.88
N ASN A 153 7.16 2.99 -8.87
CA ASN A 153 8.36 3.82 -8.98
C ASN A 153 8.46 4.83 -7.83
N GLN A 154 7.35 5.44 -7.42
CA GLN A 154 7.34 6.32 -6.25
C GLN A 154 7.74 5.59 -4.97
N ILE A 155 7.13 4.43 -4.71
CA ILE A 155 7.48 3.59 -3.55
C ILE A 155 8.97 3.25 -3.57
N ARG A 156 9.49 2.84 -4.73
CA ARG A 156 10.92 2.54 -4.88
C ARG A 156 11.81 3.75 -4.58
N ASN A 157 11.44 4.93 -5.06
CA ASN A 157 12.18 6.16 -4.79
C ASN A 157 12.15 6.52 -3.30
N PHE A 158 11.00 6.37 -2.63
CA PHE A 158 10.91 6.54 -1.18
C PHE A 158 11.77 5.52 -0.43
N CYS A 159 11.78 4.25 -0.83
CA CYS A 159 12.63 3.23 -0.21
C CYS A 159 14.12 3.54 -0.38
N VAL A 160 14.54 4.05 -1.54
CA VAL A 160 15.94 4.48 -1.76
C VAL A 160 16.29 5.67 -0.87
N GLY A 161 15.41 6.68 -0.80
CA GLY A 161 15.61 7.84 0.08
C GLY A 161 15.68 7.45 1.55
N MET A 162 14.75 6.62 2.01
CA MET A 162 14.75 6.07 3.39
C MET A 162 16.01 5.26 3.67
N GLY A 163 16.43 4.39 2.74
CA GLY A 163 17.64 3.61 2.88
C GLY A 163 18.89 4.47 3.03
N PHE A 164 18.98 5.56 2.26
CA PHE A 164 20.05 6.54 2.37
C PHE A 164 20.05 7.25 3.73
N LEU A 165 18.88 7.68 4.21
CA LEU A 165 18.75 8.30 5.54
C LEU A 165 19.13 7.33 6.66
N LEU A 166 18.64 6.09 6.59
CA LEU A 166 18.99 5.05 7.57
C LEU A 166 20.50 4.78 7.59
N LEU A 167 21.15 4.73 6.42
CA LEU A 167 22.60 4.57 6.32
C LEU A 167 23.33 5.74 7.00
N ASN A 168 22.90 6.98 6.76
CA ASN A 168 23.50 8.16 7.42
C ASN A 168 23.33 8.12 8.94
N ILE A 169 22.14 7.77 9.42
CA ILE A 169 21.87 7.61 10.86
C ILE A 169 22.78 6.52 11.43
N PHE A 170 22.89 5.37 10.74
CA PHE A 170 23.74 4.27 11.18
C PHE A 170 25.23 4.67 11.30
N LEU A 171 25.75 5.37 10.29
CA LEU A 171 27.13 5.87 10.32
C LEU A 171 27.37 6.88 11.45
N GLY A 172 26.40 7.77 11.69
CA GLY A 172 26.43 8.71 12.82
C GLY A 172 26.43 8.00 14.18
N LEU A 173 25.57 6.97 14.33
CA LEU A 173 25.54 6.14 15.54
C LEU A 173 26.85 5.38 15.73
N LEU A 174 27.40 4.77 14.69
CA LEU A 174 28.70 4.10 14.73
C LEU A 174 29.81 5.03 15.26
N GLY A 175 29.91 6.22 14.68
CA GLY A 175 30.89 7.22 15.11
C GLY A 175 30.72 7.65 16.59
N THR A 176 29.48 7.92 16.98
CA THR A 176 29.15 8.34 18.35
C THR A 176 29.45 7.23 19.37
N PHE A 177 29.03 5.99 19.09
CA PHE A 177 29.29 4.86 19.99
C PHE A 177 30.78 4.50 20.02
N TRP A 178 31.48 4.59 18.90
CA TRP A 178 32.93 4.40 18.85
C TRP A 178 33.62 5.37 19.81
N PHE A 179 33.33 6.66 19.68
CA PHE A 179 33.93 7.68 20.51
C PHE A 179 33.59 7.53 21.99
N ARG A 180 32.33 7.29 22.34
CA ARG A 180 31.88 7.02 23.70
C ARG A 180 32.55 5.80 24.32
N THR A 181 32.72 4.73 23.55
CA THR A 181 33.33 3.49 24.02
C THR A 181 34.84 3.73 24.29
N GLN A 182 35.52 4.47 23.42
CA GLN A 182 36.93 4.82 23.63
C GLN A 182 37.13 5.65 24.92
N GLN A 183 36.26 6.61 25.18
CA GLN A 183 36.32 7.41 26.41
C GLN A 183 36.07 6.60 27.70
N ARG A 184 35.42 5.46 27.61
CA ARG A 184 35.05 4.59 28.75
C ARG A 184 35.93 3.35 28.87
N VAL A 185 37.02 3.23 28.11
CA VAL A 185 37.86 2.03 28.10
C VAL A 185 38.45 1.79 29.49
N SER A 186 38.95 2.82 30.21
CA SER A 186 39.46 2.68 31.57
C SER A 186 38.37 2.24 32.57
N GLU A 187 37.18 2.81 32.49
CA GLU A 187 36.01 2.36 33.29
C GLU A 187 35.68 0.88 33.07
N ILE A 188 35.67 0.49 31.79
CA ILE A 188 35.40 -0.93 31.39
C ILE A 188 36.49 -1.84 31.94
N ALA A 189 37.78 -1.43 31.87
CA ALA A 189 38.89 -2.20 32.39
C ALA A 189 38.82 -2.38 33.91
N ILE A 190 38.54 -1.30 34.66
CA ILE A 190 38.33 -1.38 36.12
C ILE A 190 37.22 -2.33 36.50
N ARG A 191 36.10 -2.32 35.76
CA ARG A 191 34.99 -3.23 35.99
C ARG A 191 35.35 -4.70 35.70
N MET A 192 36.15 -4.95 34.66
CA MET A 192 36.66 -6.29 34.36
C MET A 192 37.58 -6.82 35.47
N VAL A 193 38.48 -5.95 36.01
CA VAL A 193 39.34 -6.32 37.16
C VAL A 193 38.51 -6.64 38.40
N ASN A 194 37.37 -5.95 38.59
CA ASN A 194 36.42 -6.23 39.68
C ASN A 194 35.48 -7.42 39.40
N GLY A 195 35.76 -8.21 38.38
CA GLY A 195 35.04 -9.47 38.10
C GLY A 195 33.82 -9.34 37.19
N ALA A 196 33.59 -8.21 36.54
CA ALA A 196 32.50 -8.09 35.56
C ALA A 196 32.82 -8.95 34.34
N THR A 197 31.83 -9.75 33.90
CA THR A 197 31.96 -10.55 32.69
C THR A 197 31.78 -9.69 31.43
N ARG A 198 32.43 -10.06 30.32
CA ARG A 198 32.31 -9.39 29.02
C ARG A 198 30.88 -9.25 28.57
N SER A 199 30.09 -10.31 28.77
CA SER A 199 28.65 -10.33 28.43
C SER A 199 27.84 -9.30 29.24
N SER A 200 28.15 -9.12 30.53
CA SER A 200 27.49 -8.14 31.38
C SER A 200 27.77 -6.71 30.92
N ILE A 201 29.02 -6.43 30.54
CA ILE A 201 29.42 -5.11 30.02
C ILE A 201 28.73 -4.83 28.67
N PHE A 202 28.75 -5.82 27.77
CA PHE A 202 28.08 -5.73 26.48
C PHE A 202 26.56 -5.49 26.61
N GLY A 203 25.88 -6.30 27.45
CA GLY A 203 24.45 -6.13 27.73
C GLY A 203 24.11 -4.75 28.31
N ARG A 204 24.98 -4.18 29.15
CA ARG A 204 24.79 -2.85 29.70
C ARG A 204 24.90 -1.75 28.61
N LEU A 205 25.90 -1.83 27.74
CA LEU A 205 26.09 -0.83 26.66
C LEU A 205 24.90 -0.87 25.68
N ILE A 206 24.44 -2.06 25.31
CA ILE A 206 23.24 -2.20 24.48
C ILE A 206 22.00 -1.68 25.24
N GLY A 207 21.85 -2.02 26.51
CA GLY A 207 20.75 -1.56 27.36
C GLY A 207 20.66 -0.03 27.45
N GLU A 208 21.81 0.65 27.62
CA GLU A 208 21.88 2.12 27.59
C GLU A 208 21.40 2.67 26.22
N GLY A 209 21.82 2.08 25.11
CA GLY A 209 21.40 2.47 23.77
C GLY A 209 19.90 2.26 23.53
N LEU A 210 19.37 1.11 23.93
CA LEU A 210 17.94 0.78 23.80
C LEU A 210 17.06 1.65 24.71
N LEU A 211 17.54 2.00 25.91
CA LEU A 211 16.81 2.91 26.79
C LEU A 211 16.64 4.28 26.15
N ILE A 212 17.74 4.84 25.59
CA ILE A 212 17.67 6.12 24.86
C ILE A 212 16.70 6.01 23.68
N LEU A 213 16.79 4.94 22.89
CA LEU A 213 15.85 4.69 21.77
C LEU A 213 14.40 4.72 22.26
N THR A 214 14.10 4.01 23.34
CA THR A 214 12.74 3.93 23.88
C THR A 214 12.22 5.30 24.28
N VAL A 215 13.00 6.10 24.99
CA VAL A 215 12.63 7.47 25.39
C VAL A 215 12.35 8.34 24.15
N VAL A 216 13.25 8.31 23.17
CA VAL A 216 13.08 9.10 21.93
C VAL A 216 11.88 8.63 21.14
N THR A 217 11.61 7.32 21.08
CA THR A 217 10.44 6.75 20.38
C THR A 217 9.14 7.24 21.00
N VAL A 218 9.04 7.29 22.33
CA VAL A 218 7.83 7.82 23.01
C VAL A 218 7.58 9.27 22.63
N VAL A 219 8.63 10.10 22.61
CA VAL A 219 8.53 11.51 22.20
C VAL A 219 8.13 11.61 20.71
N ALA A 220 8.72 10.79 19.84
CA ALA A 220 8.42 10.78 18.42
C ALA A 220 6.95 10.39 18.14
N ILE A 221 6.42 9.38 18.86
CA ILE A 221 5.00 8.99 18.77
C ILE A 221 4.10 10.16 19.17
N GLY A 222 4.46 10.89 20.24
CA GLY A 222 3.71 12.08 20.64
C GLY A 222 3.64 13.14 19.56
N PHE A 223 4.74 13.40 18.85
CA PHE A 223 4.77 14.31 17.71
C PHE A 223 3.98 13.79 16.52
N ASP A 224 4.05 12.49 16.20
CA ASP A 224 3.31 11.88 15.10
C ASP A 224 1.80 11.99 15.32
N ILE A 225 1.33 11.71 16.52
CA ILE A 225 -0.08 11.89 16.91
C ILE A 225 -0.49 13.36 16.80
N LEU A 226 0.36 14.30 17.27
CA LEU A 226 0.08 15.73 17.17
C LEU A 226 -0.03 16.19 15.72
N ILE A 227 0.90 15.77 14.85
CA ILE A 227 0.89 16.09 13.42
C ILE A 227 -0.37 15.51 12.75
N SER A 228 -0.73 14.28 13.10
CA SER A 228 -1.98 13.65 12.61
C SER A 228 -3.23 14.39 13.08
N TYR A 229 -3.25 14.83 14.33
CA TYR A 229 -4.38 15.58 14.90
C TYR A 229 -4.54 16.96 14.26
N LEU A 230 -3.44 17.65 13.98
CA LEU A 230 -3.43 18.95 13.30
C LEU A 230 -3.71 18.85 11.80
N GLU A 231 -4.05 17.67 11.31
CA GLU A 231 -4.38 17.40 9.90
C GLU A 231 -3.26 17.80 8.89
N LEU A 232 -2.06 18.05 9.37
CA LEU A 232 -0.91 18.39 8.51
C LEU A 232 -0.57 17.29 7.52
N ASN A 233 -1.07 16.07 7.76
CA ASN A 233 -0.86 14.90 6.92
C ASN A 233 -1.95 14.72 5.84
N GLN A 234 -3.01 15.53 5.85
CA GLN A 234 -4.08 15.47 4.84
C GLN A 234 -3.56 15.75 3.42
N TRP A 235 -2.53 16.55 3.33
CA TRP A 235 -1.95 16.98 2.06
C TRP A 235 -1.25 15.84 1.32
N LEU A 236 -0.76 14.83 2.04
CA LEU A 236 -0.02 13.72 1.48
C LEU A 236 -0.90 12.56 1.02
N ASN A 237 -2.07 12.31 1.64
CA ASN A 237 -2.79 11.06 1.41
C ASN A 237 -4.33 11.14 1.31
N GLY A 238 -4.95 12.31 1.52
CA GLY A 238 -6.42 12.42 1.44
C GLY A 238 -7.22 11.54 2.42
N ASN A 239 -6.56 10.71 3.21
CA ASN A 239 -7.17 9.75 4.11
C ASN A 239 -7.32 10.33 5.52
N LYS A 240 -8.55 10.64 5.91
CA LYS A 240 -8.94 11.09 7.25
C LYS A 240 -8.76 10.04 8.36
N TYR A 241 -8.33 8.83 8.06
CA TYR A 241 -8.38 7.73 9.01
C TYR A 241 -6.99 7.32 9.49
N LEU A 242 -6.64 7.80 10.69
CA LEU A 242 -5.57 7.21 11.50
C LEU A 242 -6.01 5.77 11.86
N SER A 243 -5.54 4.80 11.11
CA SER A 243 -5.75 3.40 11.47
C SER A 243 -4.77 3.03 12.57
N TRP A 244 -5.24 2.99 13.83
CA TRP A 244 -4.43 2.62 14.99
C TRP A 244 -3.64 1.33 14.80
N GLY A 245 -4.24 0.33 14.10
CA GLY A 245 -3.56 -0.93 13.80
C GLY A 245 -2.37 -0.76 12.85
N ARG A 246 -2.52 0.02 11.79
CA ARG A 246 -1.42 0.30 10.82
C ARG A 246 -0.34 1.14 11.48
N THR A 247 -0.71 2.18 12.21
CA THR A 247 0.24 3.06 12.90
C THR A 247 1.07 2.29 13.93
N SER A 248 0.43 1.48 14.78
CA SER A 248 1.15 0.67 15.78
C SER A 248 2.09 -0.34 15.14
N LEU A 249 1.70 -0.96 14.02
CA LEU A 249 2.57 -1.87 13.27
C LEU A 249 3.79 -1.13 12.69
N CYS A 250 3.60 0.05 12.09
CA CYS A 250 4.70 0.85 11.56
C CYS A 250 5.67 1.29 12.67
N VAL A 251 5.18 1.74 13.81
CA VAL A 251 5.99 2.10 14.97
C VAL A 251 6.80 0.90 15.46
N LEU A 252 6.16 -0.28 15.56
CA LEU A 252 6.84 -1.50 15.99
C LEU A 252 7.97 -1.89 15.02
N ILE A 253 7.70 -1.89 13.72
CA ILE A 253 8.71 -2.22 12.70
C ILE A 253 9.86 -1.23 12.75
N SER A 254 9.59 0.07 12.85
CA SER A 254 10.60 1.11 12.94
C SER A 254 11.44 0.97 14.20
N TYR A 255 10.80 0.71 15.35
CA TYR A 255 11.50 0.48 16.62
C TYR A 255 12.44 -0.73 16.53
N VAL A 256 11.97 -1.86 16.02
CA VAL A 256 12.78 -3.08 15.87
C VAL A 256 13.96 -2.82 14.92
N LEU A 257 13.73 -2.15 13.79
CA LEU A 257 14.79 -1.80 12.86
C LEU A 257 15.88 -0.94 13.52
N MET A 258 15.48 0.11 14.24
CA MET A 258 16.40 0.99 14.96
C MET A 258 17.13 0.26 16.10
N ALA A 259 16.45 -0.63 16.82
CA ALA A 259 17.05 -1.46 17.86
C ALA A 259 18.15 -2.38 17.31
N ILE A 260 17.90 -2.99 16.13
CA ILE A 260 18.89 -3.80 15.42
C ILE A 260 20.10 -2.92 15.02
N MET A 261 19.84 -1.75 14.42
CA MET A 261 20.91 -0.83 14.01
C MET A 261 21.77 -0.37 15.20
N ILE A 262 21.16 -0.02 16.31
CA ILE A 262 21.87 0.36 17.55
C ILE A 262 22.68 -0.82 18.09
N SER A 263 22.09 -2.01 18.14
CA SER A 263 22.78 -3.21 18.63
C SER A 263 24.01 -3.54 17.78
N VAL A 264 23.88 -3.48 16.45
CA VAL A 264 25.00 -3.69 15.52
C VAL A 264 26.04 -2.58 15.65
N GLY A 265 25.58 -1.32 15.76
CA GLY A 265 26.46 -0.14 15.90
C GLY A 265 27.29 -0.16 17.19
N ILE A 266 26.73 -0.68 18.28
CA ILE A 266 27.43 -0.84 19.57
C ILE A 266 28.31 -2.10 19.57
N ALA A 267 27.89 -3.17 18.90
CA ALA A 267 28.57 -4.46 18.96
C ALA A 267 30.04 -4.36 18.54
N PHE A 268 30.35 -3.65 17.46
CA PHE A 268 31.72 -3.55 16.95
C PHE A 268 32.66 -2.81 17.89
N PRO A 269 32.39 -1.56 18.37
CA PRO A 269 33.27 -0.86 19.29
C PRO A 269 33.31 -1.54 20.66
N ALA A 270 32.21 -2.08 21.17
CA ALA A 270 32.15 -2.81 22.42
C ALA A 270 33.01 -4.08 22.39
N TYR A 271 32.94 -4.85 21.31
CA TYR A 271 33.75 -6.04 21.10
C TYR A 271 35.26 -5.69 21.17
N ARG A 272 35.66 -4.64 20.50
CA ARG A 272 37.07 -4.19 20.51
C ARG A 272 37.50 -3.73 21.90
N ALA A 273 36.71 -2.92 22.59
CA ALA A 273 37.02 -2.44 23.95
C ALA A 273 37.16 -3.57 24.98
N MET A 274 36.37 -4.63 24.86
CA MET A 274 36.44 -5.79 25.77
C MET A 274 37.64 -6.71 25.52
N HIS A 275 38.38 -6.56 24.42
CA HIS A 275 39.53 -7.38 24.09
C HIS A 275 40.88 -6.64 24.36
N ILE A 276 40.82 -5.37 24.76
CA ILE A 276 42.01 -4.64 25.22
C ILE A 276 42.45 -5.22 26.59
N GLN A 277 43.77 -5.48 26.75
CA GLN A 277 44.27 -5.99 28.01
C GLN A 277 44.12 -4.91 29.10
N PRO A 278 43.64 -5.26 30.32
CA PRO A 278 43.44 -4.26 31.39
C PRO A 278 44.72 -3.51 31.77
N THR A 279 45.89 -4.16 31.61
CA THR A 279 47.20 -3.52 31.84
C THR A 279 47.54 -2.42 30.82
N GLU A 280 47.12 -2.57 29.58
CA GLU A 280 47.32 -1.61 28.50
C GLU A 280 46.39 -0.40 28.63
N ALA A 281 45.11 -0.66 29.04
CA ALA A 281 44.11 0.38 29.24
C ALA A 281 44.37 1.28 30.47
N LEU A 282 45.18 0.87 31.43
CA LEU A 282 45.54 1.63 32.63
C LEU A 282 46.89 2.33 32.49
N HIS A 283 47.66 2.08 31.43
CA HIS A 283 49.01 2.64 31.22
C HIS A 283 49.00 3.87 30.28
N ASP A 284 47.87 4.15 29.62
CA ASP A 284 47.67 5.28 28.68
C ASP A 284 47.20 6.58 29.39
N GLU A 285 47.29 6.67 30.70
CA GLU A 285 47.23 7.91 31.48
C GLU A 285 48.69 8.33 31.81
#